data_1404f796f9705e2e040d0d0de738431c
#
_entry.id   1404f796f9705e2e040d0d0de738431c
#
_cell.length_a   1.000
_cell.length_b   1.000
_cell.length_c   1.000
_cell.angle_alpha   90.00
_cell.angle_beta   90.00
_cell.angle_gamma   90.00
#
_symmetry.space_group_name_H-M   'P 1'
#
loop_
_entity.id
_entity.type
_entity.pdbx_description
1 polymer ?
#
loop_
_entity_poly.entity_id
_entity_poly.type
_entity_poly.pdbx_seq_one_letter_code
_entity_poly.pdbx_strand_id
1 'polypeptide(L)'
;MRNNRGDLMILLLGYGISNKSVEKYLIKKGIAYRIFDGFKDEIKEEFLDDISIIIRSPGISLSHPLLMLAKLKDIEVISEVEFTYRINNKGKLICLTGSNGKTSTLNYTYQILKHYYKEVILVGNNGVPYSSYIDKINDDTIVLLELSNFQLENTYS
;
A
#
# COMPACT_ATOMS: atom_id res chain seq x y z
N MET A 1 -6.30 -17.31 6.11
CA MET A 1 -6.03 -18.38 7.10
C MET A 1 -5.02 -17.85 8.10
N ARG A 2 -5.26 -17.98 9.38
CA ARG A 2 -4.26 -17.68 10.41
C ARG A 2 -3.28 -18.85 10.43
N ASN A 3 -1.96 -18.59 10.54
CA ASN A 3 -1.02 -19.66 10.79
C ASN A 3 -1.36 -20.36 12.11
N ASN A 4 -0.80 -21.54 12.38
CA ASN A 4 -1.08 -22.35 13.58
C ASN A 4 -0.77 -21.65 14.92
N ARG A 5 -0.29 -20.40 14.91
CA ARG A 5 0.00 -19.57 16.08
C ARG A 5 -0.88 -18.32 16.18
N GLY A 6 -1.81 -18.10 15.26
CA GLY A 6 -2.74 -16.97 15.29
C GLY A 6 -2.14 -15.61 14.95
N ASP A 7 -0.85 -15.51 14.61
CA ASP A 7 -0.17 -14.27 14.34
C ASP A 7 -0.25 -13.91 12.84
N LEU A 8 -0.47 -12.64 12.55
CA LEU A 8 -0.45 -12.10 11.20
C LEU A 8 1.00 -11.99 10.73
N MET A 9 1.37 -12.71 9.65
CA MET A 9 2.67 -12.57 8.99
C MET A 9 2.48 -11.91 7.62
N ILE A 10 3.10 -10.77 7.41
CA ILE A 10 3.00 -9.99 6.18
C ILE A 10 4.25 -10.19 5.32
N LEU A 11 4.07 -10.40 4.01
CA LEU A 11 5.17 -10.37 3.05
C LEU A 11 5.15 -9.02 2.29
N LEU A 12 6.24 -8.27 2.38
CA LEU A 12 6.49 -7.10 1.55
C LEU A 12 7.19 -7.55 0.27
N LEU A 13 6.46 -7.62 -0.83
CA LEU A 13 6.98 -8.03 -2.14
C LEU A 13 7.44 -6.80 -2.93
N GLY A 14 8.77 -6.72 -3.19
CA GLY A 14 9.46 -5.53 -3.67
C GLY A 14 9.72 -4.52 -2.55
N TYR A 15 10.91 -3.90 -2.55
CA TYR A 15 11.32 -3.01 -1.46
C TYR A 15 11.54 -1.57 -1.93
N GLY A 16 10.54 -1.06 -2.65
CA GLY A 16 10.44 0.34 -3.07
C GLY A 16 9.94 1.27 -1.95
N ILE A 17 9.71 2.54 -2.30
CA ILE A 17 9.33 3.60 -1.36
C ILE A 17 8.02 3.26 -0.60
N SER A 18 7.04 2.66 -1.26
CA SER A 18 5.75 2.26 -0.68
C SER A 18 5.95 1.22 0.42
N ASN A 19 6.63 0.10 0.13
CA ASN A 19 6.85 -0.95 1.10
C ASN A 19 7.80 -0.56 2.23
N LYS A 20 8.77 0.33 1.98
CA LYS A 20 9.58 0.95 3.05
C LYS A 20 8.74 1.79 4.01
N SER A 21 7.69 2.42 3.52
CA SER A 21 6.75 3.17 4.36
C SER A 21 5.86 2.24 5.18
N VAL A 22 5.34 1.17 4.56
CA VAL A 22 4.59 0.12 5.26
C VAL A 22 5.44 -0.51 6.35
N GLU A 23 6.70 -0.88 6.06
CA GLU A 23 7.62 -1.46 7.04
C GLU A 23 7.75 -0.62 8.30
N LYS A 24 7.92 0.71 8.16
CA LYS A 24 8.00 1.62 9.31
C LYS A 24 6.77 1.52 10.21
N TYR A 25 5.58 1.38 9.61
CA TYR A 25 4.34 1.17 10.34
C TYR A 25 4.32 -0.19 11.05
N LEU A 26 4.71 -1.27 10.34
CA LEU A 26 4.75 -2.62 10.91
C LEU A 26 5.71 -2.72 12.10
N ILE A 27 6.91 -2.14 11.99
CA ILE A 27 7.88 -2.05 13.08
C ILE A 27 7.26 -1.32 14.28
N LYS A 28 6.65 -0.16 14.05
CA LYS A 28 6.02 0.64 15.11
C LYS A 28 4.92 -0.12 15.85
N LYS A 29 4.19 -0.99 15.14
CA LYS A 29 3.08 -1.78 15.71
C LYS A 29 3.49 -3.16 16.20
N GLY A 30 4.75 -3.55 16.04
CA GLY A 30 5.23 -4.89 16.41
C GLY A 30 4.60 -6.02 15.59
N ILE A 31 4.19 -5.73 14.34
CA ILE A 31 3.60 -6.71 13.42
C ILE A 31 4.72 -7.46 12.69
N ALA A 32 4.66 -8.79 12.68
CA ALA A 32 5.65 -9.62 12.02
C ALA A 32 5.57 -9.49 10.49
N TYR A 33 6.72 -9.36 9.84
CA TYR A 33 6.80 -9.27 8.38
C TYR A 33 8.09 -9.91 7.85
N ARG A 34 8.07 -10.21 6.55
CA ARG A 34 9.24 -10.58 5.74
C ARG A 34 9.35 -9.65 4.55
N ILE A 35 10.55 -9.50 4.00
CA ILE A 35 10.79 -8.75 2.78
C ILE A 35 11.31 -9.70 1.71
N PHE A 36 10.76 -9.58 0.50
CA PHE A 36 11.30 -10.18 -0.71
C PHE A 36 11.51 -9.07 -1.74
N ASP A 37 12.77 -8.76 -2.05
CA ASP A 37 13.14 -7.63 -2.93
C ASP A 37 12.85 -7.93 -4.43
N GLY A 38 12.58 -9.16 -4.77
CA GLY A 38 12.14 -9.57 -6.10
C GLY A 38 13.26 -9.69 -7.14
N PHE A 39 14.42 -9.10 -6.88
CA PHE A 39 15.53 -9.05 -7.84
C PHE A 39 16.78 -9.82 -7.38
N LYS A 40 16.89 -10.14 -6.10
CA LYS A 40 18.10 -10.71 -5.49
C LYS A 40 17.88 -12.08 -4.87
N ASP A 41 16.66 -12.43 -4.51
CA ASP A 41 16.37 -13.63 -3.77
C ASP A 41 15.95 -14.77 -4.70
N GLU A 42 16.41 -15.99 -4.42
CA GLU A 42 15.86 -17.17 -5.05
C GLU A 42 14.40 -17.37 -4.65
N ILE A 43 13.55 -17.66 -5.63
CA ILE A 43 12.13 -17.95 -5.37
C ILE A 43 12.01 -19.34 -4.83
N LYS A 44 11.66 -19.45 -3.55
CA LYS A 44 11.36 -20.72 -2.87
C LYS A 44 9.90 -20.70 -2.42
N GLU A 45 9.25 -21.84 -2.58
CA GLU A 45 7.83 -21.99 -2.20
C GLU A 45 7.62 -21.79 -0.69
N GLU A 46 8.62 -22.19 0.12
CA GLU A 46 8.61 -22.04 1.58
C GLU A 46 8.54 -20.58 2.05
N PHE A 47 8.86 -19.61 1.19
CA PHE A 47 8.68 -18.19 1.50
C PHE A 47 7.23 -17.83 1.85
N LEU A 48 6.27 -18.63 1.38
CA LEU A 48 4.84 -18.37 1.56
C LEU A 48 4.19 -19.18 2.67
N ASP A 49 4.89 -20.10 3.31
CA ASP A 49 4.26 -21.08 4.22
C ASP A 49 3.55 -20.45 5.42
N ASP A 50 4.08 -19.36 5.97
CA ASP A 50 3.47 -18.66 7.12
C ASP A 50 2.85 -17.31 6.73
N ILE A 51 2.80 -16.99 5.44
CA ILE A 51 2.33 -15.68 4.98
C ILE A 51 0.81 -15.63 4.98
N SER A 52 0.26 -14.63 5.63
CA SER A 52 -1.20 -14.37 5.67
C SER A 52 -1.64 -13.42 4.57
N ILE A 53 -0.78 -12.46 4.19
CA ILE A 53 -1.08 -11.44 3.19
C ILE A 53 0.22 -10.94 2.55
N ILE A 54 0.15 -10.59 1.27
CA ILE A 54 1.26 -9.99 0.53
C ILE A 54 0.93 -8.53 0.21
N ILE A 55 1.85 -7.62 0.54
CA ILE A 55 1.77 -6.23 0.10
C ILE A 55 2.73 -6.06 -1.08
N ARG A 56 2.16 -5.87 -2.27
CA ARG A 56 2.91 -5.77 -3.52
C ARG A 56 3.33 -4.32 -3.80
N SER A 57 4.62 -4.09 -4.02
CA SER A 57 5.10 -2.83 -4.60
C SER A 57 4.60 -2.65 -6.04
N PRO A 58 4.23 -1.43 -6.47
CA PRO A 58 3.74 -1.18 -7.83
C PRO A 58 4.71 -1.58 -8.94
N GLY A 59 6.02 -1.57 -8.67
CA GLY A 59 7.07 -1.98 -9.62
C GLY A 59 7.19 -3.50 -9.85
N ILE A 60 6.50 -4.32 -9.08
CA ILE A 60 6.50 -5.78 -9.24
C ILE A 60 5.39 -6.18 -10.21
N SER A 61 5.75 -6.86 -11.30
CA SER A 61 4.77 -7.35 -12.28
C SER A 61 3.78 -8.35 -11.66
N LEU A 62 2.53 -8.33 -12.12
CA LEU A 62 1.51 -9.33 -11.75
C LEU A 62 1.88 -10.74 -12.19
N SER A 63 2.75 -10.89 -13.21
CA SER A 63 3.31 -12.18 -13.63
C SER A 63 4.47 -12.69 -12.79
N HIS A 64 4.79 -12.01 -11.67
CA HIS A 64 5.86 -12.44 -10.78
C HIS A 64 5.57 -13.85 -10.21
N PRO A 65 6.54 -14.80 -10.26
CA PRO A 65 6.29 -16.18 -9.85
C PRO A 65 5.72 -16.36 -8.44
N LEU A 66 6.16 -15.53 -7.46
CA LEU A 66 5.58 -15.57 -6.11
C LEU A 66 4.09 -15.21 -6.08
N LEU A 67 3.62 -14.34 -6.98
CA LEU A 67 2.19 -13.99 -7.06
C LEU A 67 1.39 -15.13 -7.66
N MET A 68 1.97 -15.91 -8.58
CA MET A 68 1.36 -17.14 -9.11
C MET A 68 1.22 -18.19 -8.01
N LEU A 69 2.27 -18.39 -7.20
CA LEU A 69 2.25 -19.30 -6.04
C LEU A 69 1.26 -18.83 -4.96
N ALA A 70 1.22 -17.52 -4.67
CA ALA A 70 0.27 -16.94 -3.73
C ALA A 70 -1.18 -17.23 -4.13
N LYS A 71 -1.50 -17.11 -5.42
CA LYS A 71 -2.82 -17.47 -5.97
C LYS A 71 -3.15 -18.94 -5.76
N LEU A 72 -2.19 -19.86 -5.94
CA LEU A 72 -2.40 -21.29 -5.70
C LEU A 72 -2.62 -21.62 -4.23
N LYS A 73 -2.00 -20.85 -3.33
CA LYS A 73 -2.14 -21.00 -1.86
C LYS A 73 -3.28 -20.16 -1.27
N ASP A 74 -4.08 -19.48 -2.10
CA ASP A 74 -5.18 -18.59 -1.68
C ASP A 74 -4.71 -17.49 -0.72
N ILE A 75 -3.49 -16.98 -0.95
CA ILE A 75 -2.92 -15.87 -0.18
C ILE A 75 -3.33 -14.55 -0.82
N GLU A 76 -3.95 -13.68 -0.05
CA GLU A 76 -4.40 -12.37 -0.53
C GLU A 76 -3.21 -11.45 -0.87
N VAL A 77 -3.31 -10.77 -2.02
CA VAL A 77 -2.33 -9.78 -2.48
C VAL A 77 -3.00 -8.42 -2.55
N ILE A 78 -2.45 -7.44 -1.85
CA ILE A 78 -2.98 -6.08 -1.81
C ILE A 78 -1.90 -5.05 -2.15
N SER A 79 -2.34 -3.84 -2.50
CA SER A 79 -1.48 -2.66 -2.64
C SER A 79 -1.18 -2.01 -1.27
N GLU A 80 -0.18 -1.13 -1.22
CA GLU A 80 0.08 -0.26 -0.07
C GLU A 80 -1.12 0.66 0.23
N VAL A 81 -1.82 1.09 -0.82
CA VAL A 81 -3.02 1.92 -0.71
C VAL A 81 -4.13 1.17 0.01
N GLU A 82 -4.42 -0.05 -0.45
CA GLU A 82 -5.41 -0.94 0.16
C GLU A 82 -5.07 -1.25 1.63
N PHE A 83 -3.80 -1.58 1.89
CA PHE A 83 -3.32 -1.81 3.25
C PHE A 83 -3.60 -0.61 4.16
N THR A 84 -3.24 0.59 3.69
CA THR A 84 -3.41 1.82 4.48
C THR A 84 -4.88 2.09 4.77
N TYR A 85 -5.73 1.97 3.75
CA TYR A 85 -7.17 2.19 3.88
C TYR A 85 -7.83 1.20 4.86
N ARG A 86 -7.45 -0.07 4.82
CA ARG A 86 -7.96 -1.09 5.77
C ARG A 86 -7.58 -0.82 7.21
N ILE A 87 -6.39 -0.22 7.43
CA ILE A 87 -5.93 0.11 8.78
C ILE A 87 -6.57 1.40 9.29
N ASN A 88 -6.67 2.40 8.42
CA ASN A 88 -7.26 3.69 8.76
C ASN A 88 -8.06 4.26 7.59
N ASN A 89 -9.38 4.07 7.64
CA ASN A 89 -10.33 4.56 6.65
C ASN A 89 -11.00 5.88 7.06
N LYS A 90 -10.44 6.60 8.01
CA LYS A 90 -10.91 7.92 8.43
C LYS A 90 -10.63 8.98 7.38
N GLY A 91 -11.28 10.12 7.55
CA GLY A 91 -11.16 11.25 6.64
C GLY A 91 -11.95 11.09 5.35
N LYS A 92 -11.86 12.12 4.51
CA LYS A 92 -12.48 12.14 3.19
C LYS A 92 -11.43 11.86 2.13
N LEU A 93 -11.54 10.72 1.46
CA LEU A 93 -10.62 10.30 0.41
C LEU A 93 -11.11 10.78 -0.95
N ILE A 94 -10.25 11.53 -1.65
CA ILE A 94 -10.43 11.97 -3.04
C ILE A 94 -9.31 11.36 -3.87
N CYS A 95 -9.66 10.38 -4.69
CA CYS A 95 -8.71 9.65 -5.53
C CYS A 95 -8.71 10.20 -6.96
N LEU A 96 -7.53 10.33 -7.54
CA LEU A 96 -7.37 10.71 -8.93
C LEU A 96 -6.41 9.76 -9.65
N THR A 97 -6.88 9.23 -10.77
CA THR A 97 -6.07 8.48 -11.73
C THR A 97 -6.23 9.06 -13.13
N GLY A 98 -5.48 8.58 -14.08
CA GLY A 98 -5.53 9.00 -15.49
C GLY A 98 -4.15 8.94 -16.15
N SER A 99 -4.10 9.09 -17.47
CA SER A 99 -2.84 9.02 -18.21
C SER A 99 -1.98 10.28 -18.02
N ASN A 100 -2.59 11.47 -18.04
CA ASN A 100 -1.91 12.76 -17.90
C ASN A 100 -2.64 13.69 -16.94
N GLY A 101 -1.94 14.70 -16.43
CA GLY A 101 -2.51 15.78 -15.65
C GLY A 101 -2.83 15.46 -14.17
N LYS A 102 -2.66 14.21 -13.71
CA LYS A 102 -2.96 13.80 -12.33
C LYS A 102 -2.35 14.72 -11.29
N THR A 103 -1.04 14.81 -11.29
CA THR A 103 -0.28 15.58 -10.31
C THR A 103 -0.64 17.07 -10.34
N SER A 104 -0.79 17.65 -11.54
CA SER A 104 -1.18 19.07 -11.67
C SER A 104 -2.59 19.31 -11.12
N THR A 105 -3.56 18.47 -11.48
CA THR A 105 -4.94 18.59 -10.98
C THR A 105 -5.00 18.47 -9.47
N LEU A 106 -4.32 17.48 -8.90
CA LEU A 106 -4.29 17.30 -7.44
C LEU A 106 -3.58 18.45 -6.73
N ASN A 107 -2.50 19.00 -7.30
CA ASN A 107 -1.85 20.17 -6.74
C ASN A 107 -2.76 21.40 -6.73
N TYR A 108 -3.51 21.67 -7.82
CA TYR A 108 -4.49 22.76 -7.83
C TYR A 108 -5.62 22.50 -6.82
N THR A 109 -6.15 21.28 -6.78
CA THR A 109 -7.18 20.89 -5.79
C THR A 109 -6.66 21.07 -4.36
N TYR A 110 -5.42 20.67 -4.08
CA TYR A 110 -4.77 20.86 -2.79
C TYR A 110 -4.71 22.33 -2.39
N GLN A 111 -4.26 23.21 -3.30
CA GLN A 111 -4.18 24.65 -3.03
C GLN A 111 -5.56 25.24 -2.72
N ILE A 112 -6.59 24.85 -3.43
CA ILE A 112 -7.98 25.30 -3.20
C ILE A 112 -8.47 24.80 -1.83
N LEU A 113 -8.39 23.50 -1.57
CA LEU A 113 -8.95 22.90 -0.36
C LEU A 113 -8.24 23.38 0.91
N LYS A 114 -6.93 23.68 0.83
CA LYS A 114 -6.16 24.19 1.95
C LYS A 114 -6.66 25.55 2.48
N HIS A 115 -7.39 26.32 1.68
CA HIS A 115 -8.03 27.57 2.14
C HIS A 115 -9.27 27.31 2.99
N TYR A 116 -9.92 26.17 2.82
CA TYR A 116 -11.21 25.86 3.47
C TYR A 116 -11.09 24.80 4.57
N TYR A 117 -10.06 23.93 4.51
CA TYR A 117 -9.87 22.82 5.43
C TYR A 117 -8.50 22.90 6.10
N LYS A 118 -8.45 22.60 7.40
CA LYS A 118 -7.22 22.67 8.20
C LYS A 118 -6.24 21.54 7.85
N GLU A 119 -6.77 20.36 7.58
CA GLU A 119 -5.99 19.15 7.35
C GLU A 119 -6.26 18.61 5.95
N VAL A 120 -5.39 18.96 5.02
CA VAL A 120 -5.37 18.44 3.66
C VAL A 120 -4.01 17.82 3.41
N ILE A 121 -3.99 16.55 3.00
CA ILE A 121 -2.77 15.84 2.64
C ILE A 121 -2.81 15.40 1.17
N LEU A 122 -1.64 15.40 0.53
CA LEU A 122 -1.46 14.96 -0.86
C LEU A 122 -0.45 13.82 -0.87
N VAL A 123 -0.90 12.64 -1.25
CA VAL A 123 -0.13 11.38 -1.15
C VAL A 123 -0.35 10.48 -2.37
N GLY A 124 0.39 9.38 -2.44
CA GLY A 124 0.28 8.35 -3.45
C GLY A 124 1.40 8.36 -4.47
N ASN A 125 1.09 8.25 -5.74
CA ASN A 125 2.06 8.13 -6.83
C ASN A 125 2.94 9.38 -7.04
N ASN A 126 2.67 10.47 -6.33
CA ASN A 126 3.48 11.69 -6.31
C ASN A 126 4.81 11.55 -5.54
N GLY A 127 5.16 10.37 -5.09
CA GLY A 127 6.39 10.07 -4.34
C GLY A 127 6.24 10.09 -2.82
N VAL A 128 5.05 10.37 -2.31
CA VAL A 128 4.73 10.33 -0.86
C VAL A 128 3.75 9.19 -0.60
N PRO A 129 4.16 8.04 -0.04
CA PRO A 129 3.28 6.92 0.21
C PRO A 129 2.11 7.30 1.12
N TYR A 130 0.92 6.74 0.85
CA TYR A 130 -0.27 6.96 1.67
C TYR A 130 -0.05 6.45 3.11
N SER A 131 0.61 5.30 3.25
CA SER A 131 0.97 4.70 4.55
C SER A 131 1.85 5.57 5.44
N SER A 132 2.55 6.58 4.89
CA SER A 132 3.34 7.51 5.69
C SER A 132 2.50 8.45 6.56
N TYR A 133 1.20 8.53 6.30
CA TYR A 133 0.24 9.34 7.06
C TYR A 133 -0.76 8.51 7.87
N ILE A 134 -0.63 7.19 7.90
CA ILE A 134 -1.61 6.26 8.51
C ILE A 134 -2.00 6.61 9.96
N ASP A 135 -1.07 7.11 10.75
CA ASP A 135 -1.32 7.51 12.15
C ASP A 135 -1.76 8.98 12.29
N LYS A 136 -1.78 9.75 11.20
CA LYS A 136 -2.11 11.19 11.22
C LYS A 136 -3.50 11.49 10.68
N ILE A 137 -4.08 10.57 9.93
CA ILE A 137 -5.39 10.73 9.33
C ILE A 137 -6.47 10.59 10.41
N ASN A 138 -7.33 11.58 10.51
CA ASN A 138 -8.48 11.63 11.38
C ASN A 138 -9.75 11.96 10.59
N ASP A 139 -10.91 12.05 11.24
CA ASP A 139 -12.21 12.23 10.57
C ASP A 139 -12.33 13.58 9.82
N ASP A 140 -11.53 14.59 10.19
CA ASP A 140 -11.52 15.92 9.56
C ASP A 140 -10.50 16.04 8.41
N THR A 141 -9.65 15.03 8.22
CA THR A 141 -8.60 15.04 7.20
C THR A 141 -9.19 14.87 5.79
N ILE A 142 -8.78 15.73 4.86
CA ILE A 142 -9.00 15.52 3.41
C ILE A 142 -7.75 14.87 2.84
N VAL A 143 -7.90 13.67 2.29
CA VAL A 143 -6.81 12.92 1.66
C VAL A 143 -6.95 13.01 0.14
N LEU A 144 -6.01 13.69 -0.50
CA LEU A 144 -5.87 13.70 -1.96
C LEU A 144 -4.90 12.60 -2.35
N LEU A 145 -5.38 11.58 -3.03
CA LEU A 145 -4.62 10.39 -3.37
C LEU A 145 -4.40 10.28 -4.89
N GLU A 146 -3.13 10.43 -5.30
CA GLU A 146 -2.74 10.13 -6.67
C GLU A 146 -2.54 8.62 -6.84
N LEU A 147 -3.24 8.03 -7.80
CA LEU A 147 -3.16 6.60 -8.09
C LEU A 147 -2.59 6.36 -9.50
N SER A 148 -1.64 5.43 -9.59
CA SER A 148 -1.25 4.81 -10.85
C SER A 148 -2.13 3.59 -11.15
N ASN A 149 -2.18 3.18 -12.43
CA ASN A 149 -2.88 1.96 -12.83
C ASN A 149 -2.35 0.73 -12.05
N PHE A 150 -1.03 0.65 -11.83
CA PHE A 150 -0.41 -0.45 -11.11
C PHE A 150 -0.80 -0.53 -9.62
N GLN A 151 -1.11 0.60 -9.00
CA GLN A 151 -1.62 0.63 -7.62
C GLN A 151 -3.08 0.19 -7.56
N LEU A 152 -3.89 0.51 -8.57
CA LEU A 152 -5.29 0.10 -8.65
C LEU A 152 -5.47 -1.41 -8.83
N GLU A 153 -4.50 -2.11 -9.42
CA GLU A 153 -4.59 -3.56 -9.68
C GLU A 153 -4.83 -4.41 -8.44
N ASN A 154 -4.39 -3.97 -7.27
CA ASN A 154 -4.55 -4.67 -5.99
C ASN A 154 -5.19 -3.76 -4.91
N THR A 155 -6.11 -2.90 -5.32
CA THR A 155 -6.92 -2.04 -4.45
C THR A 155 -8.39 -2.41 -4.66
N TYR A 156 -9.08 -2.85 -3.61
CA TYR A 156 -10.41 -3.48 -3.68
C TYR A 156 -11.49 -2.71 -2.91
N SER A 157 -11.09 -1.74 -2.07
CA SER A 157 -11.99 -0.94 -1.23
C SER A 157 -12.50 0.32 -1.89
#